data_3f8edac4aa8764e96b5ee7e362881080
#
_entry.id   3f8edac4aa8764e96b5ee7e362881080
#
_cell.length_a   1.000
_cell.length_b   1.000
_cell.length_c   1.000
_cell.angle_alpha   90.00
_cell.angle_beta   90.00
_cell.angle_gamma   90.00
#
_symmetry.space_group_name_H-M   'P 1'
#
loop_
_entity.id
_entity.type
_entity.pdbx_description
1 polymer ?
#
loop_
_entity_poly.entity_id
_entity_poly.type
_entity_poly.pdbx_seq_one_letter_code
_entity_poly.pdbx_strand_id
1 'polypeptide(L)'
;MSGARKKPFSSKKKKEQLKLKREKIRAQGDKWADSDEESGTFDVNTAHNARRRINEQPVRDPTGHNPNRYRLHFQRESRDEIDRRKKLAQLPLKKLPEESLEIPIEQIYRPGSALDMPIRPPWTYDMTKEKLEEQEKTYFNNYLDKIFANFEPEHLSYFEMNLETWRQLWRTVEICDIILMIVDIRFAVLHFSPTLYDYVTRVHKKQLIVILNKIDLAPPSIVVAVKDYFSQKFPQLHILTYTSYPKDLSTTRGDFDNYQVMARIVRRKNYYAIGPLALFECISSLVENIDVSPLTNTNITTNHITLGFTGYPNVGKSSVLNSIVGHKVVSVSRTPGHTKHFQTIQLTSTVRLCDCPGLVFPSYVERPLQILAGIYPIAQVQEPYTSVGYLAQWLPITKILKIERLEQDTPNYSAMDICEAWALKRGFLTAKASRPDVYRAANHILRLALDGRINLCLRPPGFAADKGI
;
A
#
# COMPACT_ATOMS: atom_id res chain seq x y z
N MET A 1 -7.80 50.75 -21.56
CA MET A 1 -7.56 49.61 -22.44
C MET A 1 -8.46 48.44 -22.01
N SER A 2 -9.49 48.12 -22.79
CA SER A 2 -10.53 47.14 -22.45
C SER A 2 -10.01 45.74 -22.77
N GLY A 3 -9.87 44.89 -21.73
CA GLY A 3 -9.50 43.49 -21.87
C GLY A 3 -10.63 42.70 -22.54
N ALA A 4 -10.39 42.19 -23.72
CA ALA A 4 -11.33 41.35 -24.46
C ALA A 4 -11.62 40.05 -23.70
N ARG A 5 -12.86 39.84 -23.23
CA ARG A 5 -13.36 38.60 -22.65
C ARG A 5 -13.30 37.49 -23.71
N LYS A 6 -12.47 36.45 -23.48
CA LYS A 6 -12.43 35.23 -24.31
C LYS A 6 -13.83 34.61 -24.34
N LYS A 7 -14.44 34.45 -25.52
CA LYS A 7 -15.73 33.77 -25.68
C LYS A 7 -15.59 32.29 -25.26
N PRO A 8 -16.57 31.73 -24.53
CA PRO A 8 -16.52 30.31 -24.15
C PRO A 8 -16.60 29.40 -25.38
N PHE A 9 -15.79 28.32 -25.40
CA PHE A 9 -15.80 27.36 -26.48
C PHE A 9 -17.15 26.69 -26.64
N SER A 10 -17.63 26.50 -27.87
CA SER A 10 -18.84 25.74 -28.15
C SER A 10 -18.66 24.28 -27.71
N SER A 11 -19.75 23.61 -27.29
CA SER A 11 -19.74 22.21 -26.85
C SER A 11 -19.16 21.26 -27.90
N LYS A 12 -19.30 21.57 -29.19
CA LYS A 12 -18.73 20.85 -30.33
C LYS A 12 -17.20 20.95 -30.35
N LYS A 13 -16.63 22.14 -30.20
CA LYS A 13 -15.17 22.35 -30.12
C LYS A 13 -14.55 21.70 -28.89
N LYS A 14 -15.27 21.68 -27.76
CA LYS A 14 -14.81 21.02 -26.52
C LYS A 14 -14.77 19.48 -26.68
N LYS A 15 -15.76 18.89 -27.40
CA LYS A 15 -15.75 17.47 -27.76
C LYS A 15 -14.60 17.11 -28.71
N GLU A 16 -14.34 17.96 -29.68
CA GLU A 16 -13.27 17.78 -30.66
C GLU A 16 -11.86 17.88 -30.03
N GLN A 17 -11.65 18.85 -29.13
CA GLN A 17 -10.42 18.94 -28.34
C GLN A 17 -10.24 17.74 -27.41
N LEU A 18 -11.30 17.24 -26.80
CA LEU A 18 -11.26 16.04 -25.95
C LEU A 18 -10.95 14.78 -26.81
N LYS A 19 -11.46 14.70 -28.04
CA LYS A 19 -11.17 13.63 -28.97
C LYS A 19 -9.70 13.67 -29.41
N LEU A 20 -9.21 14.81 -29.84
CA LEU A 20 -7.79 15.05 -30.18
C LEU A 20 -6.84 14.78 -29.02
N LYS A 21 -7.23 15.15 -27.78
CA LYS A 21 -6.44 14.85 -26.58
C LYS A 21 -6.42 13.35 -26.27
N ARG A 22 -7.54 12.65 -26.49
CA ARG A 22 -7.61 11.17 -26.35
C ARG A 22 -6.81 10.46 -27.43
N GLU A 23 -6.86 10.94 -28.68
CA GLU A 23 -6.06 10.41 -29.79
C GLU A 23 -4.56 10.65 -29.58
N LYS A 24 -4.16 11.83 -29.07
CA LYS A 24 -2.76 12.09 -28.68
C LYS A 24 -2.29 11.23 -27.53
N ILE A 25 -3.14 10.99 -26.52
CA ILE A 25 -2.85 10.11 -25.38
C ILE A 25 -2.77 8.64 -25.87
N ARG A 26 -3.63 8.25 -26.81
CA ARG A 26 -3.61 6.93 -27.44
C ARG A 26 -2.35 6.74 -28.30
N ALA A 27 -2.03 7.67 -29.17
CA ALA A 27 -0.80 7.67 -29.98
C ALA A 27 0.50 7.74 -29.16
N GLN A 28 0.46 8.33 -27.95
CA GLN A 28 1.58 8.29 -26.99
C GLN A 28 1.59 7.00 -26.17
N GLY A 29 0.43 6.39 -25.92
CA GLY A 29 0.28 5.08 -25.28
C GLY A 29 0.69 3.93 -26.18
N ASP A 30 0.30 3.98 -27.44
CA ASP A 30 0.55 2.92 -28.42
C ASP A 30 2.03 2.75 -28.81
N LYS A 31 2.85 3.80 -28.70
CA LYS A 31 4.32 3.68 -28.89
C LYS A 31 5.02 2.82 -27.84
N TRP A 32 4.39 2.54 -26.71
CA TRP A 32 4.91 1.69 -25.63
C TRP A 32 4.08 0.42 -25.44
N ALA A 33 2.89 0.32 -26.09
CA ALA A 33 2.01 -0.83 -26.03
C ALA A 33 2.22 -1.80 -27.22
N ASP A 34 2.67 -1.29 -28.38
CA ASP A 34 2.80 -2.08 -29.60
C ASP A 34 4.06 -2.97 -29.69
N SER A 35 4.91 -3.01 -28.65
CA SER A 35 6.02 -3.97 -28.63
C SER A 35 5.69 -5.31 -27.97
N ASP A 36 4.49 -5.47 -27.39
CA ASP A 36 4.13 -6.66 -26.59
C ASP A 36 2.93 -7.47 -27.18
N GLU A 37 2.46 -7.17 -28.42
CA GLU A 37 1.37 -7.93 -29.07
C GLU A 37 1.84 -9.06 -29.99
N GLU A 38 3.08 -9.49 -29.93
CA GLU A 38 3.53 -10.69 -30.64
C GLU A 38 3.53 -11.92 -29.74
N SER A 39 2.56 -12.79 -30.07
CA SER A 39 2.52 -14.26 -29.88
C SER A 39 2.86 -14.88 -28.52
N GLY A 40 1.86 -15.39 -27.90
CA GLY A 40 1.67 -16.54 -27.04
C GLY A 40 2.76 -17.59 -26.84
N THR A 41 3.88 -17.22 -26.23
CA THR A 41 4.68 -18.09 -25.38
C THR A 41 5.39 -17.16 -24.40
N PHE A 42 5.16 -17.37 -23.10
CA PHE A 42 5.84 -16.62 -22.02
C PHE A 42 7.30 -17.09 -22.01
N ASP A 43 8.15 -16.49 -22.86
CA ASP A 43 9.58 -16.78 -22.88
C ASP A 43 10.22 -16.12 -21.65
N VAL A 44 10.90 -16.94 -20.85
CA VAL A 44 11.65 -16.51 -19.65
C VAL A 44 12.60 -15.36 -19.97
N ASN A 45 13.17 -15.33 -21.16
CA ASN A 45 14.08 -14.27 -21.64
C ASN A 45 13.34 -12.93 -21.83
N THR A 46 12.10 -12.96 -22.31
CA THR A 46 11.28 -11.76 -22.50
C THR A 46 10.91 -11.14 -21.17
N ALA A 47 10.53 -11.94 -20.18
CA ALA A 47 10.22 -11.49 -18.83
C ALA A 47 11.46 -10.95 -18.10
N HIS A 48 12.63 -11.58 -18.27
CA HIS A 48 13.91 -11.11 -17.73
C HIS A 48 14.32 -9.76 -18.33
N ASN A 49 14.21 -9.60 -19.64
CA ASN A 49 14.53 -8.35 -20.33
C ASN A 49 13.56 -7.22 -19.95
N ALA A 50 12.26 -7.52 -19.78
CA ALA A 50 11.28 -6.55 -19.31
C ALA A 50 11.60 -6.03 -17.88
N ARG A 51 12.04 -6.91 -16.98
CA ARG A 51 12.47 -6.53 -15.61
C ARG A 51 13.70 -5.63 -15.63
N ARG A 52 14.71 -5.95 -16.46
CA ARG A 52 15.91 -5.09 -16.61
C ARG A 52 15.56 -3.72 -17.14
N ARG A 53 14.67 -3.61 -18.13
CA ARG A 53 14.20 -2.33 -18.69
C ARG A 53 13.58 -1.40 -17.64
N ILE A 54 12.92 -1.93 -16.58
CA ILE A 54 12.38 -1.11 -15.49
C ILE A 54 13.50 -0.31 -14.82
N ASN A 55 14.65 -0.93 -14.56
CA ASN A 55 15.80 -0.33 -13.86
C ASN A 55 16.79 0.38 -14.79
N GLU A 56 16.55 0.36 -16.10
CA GLU A 56 17.36 1.04 -17.12
C GLU A 56 16.73 2.33 -17.64
N GLN A 57 15.57 2.73 -17.08
CA GLN A 57 14.87 3.93 -17.53
C GLN A 57 15.73 5.19 -17.36
N PRO A 58 15.82 6.05 -18.38
CA PRO A 58 16.60 7.28 -18.32
C PRO A 58 15.99 8.25 -17.29
N VAL A 59 16.85 9.07 -16.69
CA VAL A 59 16.42 10.10 -15.72
C VAL A 59 15.50 11.13 -16.37
N ARG A 60 15.75 11.42 -17.67
CA ARG A 60 14.98 12.38 -18.47
C ARG A 60 14.55 11.73 -19.77
N ASP A 61 13.28 11.86 -20.10
CA ASP A 61 12.76 11.59 -21.44
C ASP A 61 13.07 12.79 -22.37
N PRO A 62 12.95 12.63 -23.71
CA PRO A 62 13.05 13.73 -24.66
C PRO A 62 12.09 14.91 -24.36
N THR A 63 11.04 14.65 -23.60
CA THR A 63 10.01 15.64 -23.18
C THR A 63 10.27 16.25 -21.80
N GLY A 64 11.34 15.85 -21.07
CA GLY A 64 11.68 16.34 -19.75
C GLY A 64 11.88 15.26 -18.69
N HIS A 65 11.34 15.45 -17.48
CA HIS A 65 11.48 14.50 -16.37
C HIS A 65 10.63 13.24 -16.61
N ASN A 66 11.22 12.05 -16.50
CA ASN A 66 10.51 10.79 -16.71
C ASN A 66 9.56 10.47 -15.52
N PRO A 67 8.22 10.60 -15.68
CA PRO A 67 7.28 10.37 -14.60
C PRO A 67 7.13 8.88 -14.24
N ASN A 68 7.58 7.96 -15.10
CA ASN A 68 7.46 6.52 -14.90
C ASN A 68 8.59 5.96 -14.04
N ARG A 69 9.73 6.65 -13.96
CA ARG A 69 10.91 6.22 -13.18
C ARG A 69 10.59 5.87 -11.72
N TYR A 70 9.62 6.54 -11.12
CA TYR A 70 9.25 6.40 -9.71
C TYR A 70 7.88 5.75 -9.50
N ARG A 71 7.36 5.06 -10.52
CA ARG A 71 6.14 4.26 -10.35
C ARG A 71 6.46 2.95 -9.65
N LEU A 72 5.47 2.45 -8.89
CA LEU A 72 5.53 1.08 -8.38
C LEU A 72 5.44 0.10 -9.57
N HIS A 73 6.36 -0.83 -9.62
CA HIS A 73 6.42 -1.85 -10.66
C HIS A 73 6.29 -3.24 -10.06
N PHE A 74 5.22 -3.92 -10.44
CA PHE A 74 4.91 -5.28 -10.01
C PHE A 74 4.95 -6.25 -11.19
N GLN A 75 5.18 -7.54 -10.88
CA GLN A 75 5.04 -8.61 -11.84
C GLN A 75 3.61 -8.63 -12.42
N ARG A 76 3.49 -8.63 -13.74
CA ARG A 76 2.20 -8.77 -14.42
C ARG A 76 1.75 -10.22 -14.37
N GLU A 77 0.44 -10.41 -14.21
CA GLU A 77 -0.19 -11.74 -14.27
C GLU A 77 -0.28 -12.21 -15.73
N SER A 78 -0.09 -13.50 -15.95
CA SER A 78 -0.30 -14.12 -17.26
C SER A 78 -1.80 -14.22 -17.59
N ARG A 79 -2.13 -14.33 -18.88
CA ARG A 79 -3.54 -14.52 -19.29
C ARG A 79 -4.10 -15.83 -18.75
N ASP A 80 -3.31 -16.89 -18.76
CA ASP A 80 -3.71 -18.20 -18.24
C ASP A 80 -4.02 -18.17 -16.75
N GLU A 81 -3.21 -17.46 -15.97
CA GLU A 81 -3.44 -17.25 -14.54
C GLU A 81 -4.74 -16.48 -14.30
N ILE A 82 -4.98 -15.40 -15.05
CA ILE A 82 -6.20 -14.60 -14.96
C ILE A 82 -7.43 -15.46 -15.27
N ASP A 83 -7.37 -16.28 -16.31
CA ASP A 83 -8.49 -17.12 -16.71
C ASP A 83 -8.71 -18.30 -15.75
N ARG A 84 -7.64 -18.86 -15.18
CA ARG A 84 -7.71 -19.83 -14.09
C ARG A 84 -8.43 -19.23 -12.87
N ARG A 85 -8.06 -18.03 -12.45
CA ARG A 85 -8.67 -17.34 -11.31
C ARG A 85 -10.12 -16.96 -11.56
N LYS A 86 -10.49 -16.56 -12.78
CA LYS A 86 -11.90 -16.34 -13.14
C LYS A 86 -12.73 -17.62 -13.01
N LYS A 87 -12.18 -18.78 -13.39
CA LYS A 87 -12.87 -20.07 -13.20
C LYS A 87 -13.01 -20.40 -11.70
N LEU A 88 -11.98 -20.18 -10.90
CA LEU A 88 -12.05 -20.36 -9.44
C LEU A 88 -13.11 -19.45 -8.80
N ALA A 89 -13.26 -18.23 -9.27
CA ALA A 89 -14.25 -17.28 -8.76
C ALA A 89 -15.72 -17.68 -9.04
N GLN A 90 -15.94 -18.64 -9.94
CA GLN A 90 -17.26 -19.23 -10.24
C GLN A 90 -17.61 -20.42 -9.34
N LEU A 91 -16.64 -20.94 -8.59
CA LEU A 91 -16.88 -22.05 -7.66
C LEU A 91 -17.59 -21.57 -6.40
N PRO A 92 -18.39 -22.44 -5.77
CA PRO A 92 -19.05 -22.13 -4.50
C PRO A 92 -18.05 -21.72 -3.42
N LEU A 93 -18.39 -20.69 -2.68
CA LEU A 93 -17.54 -20.18 -1.59
C LEU A 93 -17.59 -21.11 -0.37
N LYS A 94 -16.40 -21.48 0.11
CA LYS A 94 -16.23 -22.17 1.39
C LYS A 94 -15.92 -21.17 2.48
N LYS A 95 -16.77 -21.11 3.51
CA LYS A 95 -16.48 -20.30 4.70
C LYS A 95 -15.27 -20.86 5.45
N LEU A 96 -14.42 -19.97 5.90
CA LEU A 96 -13.26 -20.29 6.70
C LEU A 96 -13.53 -19.94 8.19
N PRO A 97 -12.97 -20.69 9.14
CA PRO A 97 -13.11 -20.39 10.55
C PRO A 97 -12.36 -19.10 10.89
N GLU A 98 -12.82 -18.39 11.93
CA GLU A 98 -12.25 -17.10 12.33
C GLU A 98 -10.78 -17.18 12.75
N GLU A 99 -10.35 -18.34 13.26
CA GLU A 99 -8.97 -18.62 13.68
C GLU A 99 -7.97 -18.53 12.52
N SER A 100 -8.42 -18.79 11.29
CA SER A 100 -7.52 -18.65 10.12
C SER A 100 -7.21 -17.20 9.76
N LEU A 101 -7.80 -16.20 10.44
CA LEU A 101 -7.35 -14.79 10.39
C LEU A 101 -6.14 -14.53 11.30
N GLU A 102 -5.75 -15.50 12.15
CA GLU A 102 -4.59 -15.43 13.00
C GLU A 102 -3.34 -15.85 12.24
N ILE A 103 -2.70 -14.90 11.60
CA ILE A 103 -1.52 -15.14 10.78
C ILE A 103 -0.27 -14.72 11.55
N PRO A 104 0.60 -15.66 11.95
CA PRO A 104 1.87 -15.30 12.57
C PRO A 104 2.82 -14.65 11.56
N ILE A 105 3.64 -13.73 12.04
CA ILE A 105 4.54 -12.93 11.18
C ILE A 105 5.55 -13.81 10.42
N GLU A 106 5.90 -14.97 10.96
CA GLU A 106 6.81 -15.94 10.34
C GLU A 106 6.23 -16.64 9.11
N GLN A 107 4.91 -16.68 9.00
CA GLN A 107 4.26 -17.15 7.76
C GLN A 107 4.31 -16.10 6.66
N ILE A 108 4.40 -14.82 7.02
CA ILE A 108 4.44 -13.70 6.08
C ILE A 108 5.88 -13.40 5.65
N TYR A 109 6.81 -13.37 6.62
CA TYR A 109 8.19 -12.98 6.39
C TYR A 109 9.14 -14.04 6.92
N ARG A 110 10.19 -14.30 6.14
CA ARG A 110 11.29 -15.23 6.51
C ARG A 110 12.61 -14.49 6.31
N PRO A 111 13.07 -13.72 7.31
CA PRO A 111 14.32 -12.97 7.25
C PRO A 111 15.50 -13.86 6.82
N GLY A 112 16.34 -13.38 5.91
CA GLY A 112 17.48 -14.12 5.35
C GLY A 112 17.12 -15.12 4.26
N SER A 113 15.84 -15.28 3.89
CA SER A 113 15.45 -16.12 2.75
C SER A 113 15.70 -15.38 1.42
N ALA A 114 15.56 -16.10 0.29
CA ALA A 114 15.66 -15.48 -1.03
C ALA A 114 14.56 -14.45 -1.28
N LEU A 115 13.39 -14.60 -0.62
CA LEU A 115 12.26 -13.68 -0.70
C LEU A 115 12.27 -12.75 0.53
N ASP A 116 13.31 -11.95 0.65
CA ASP A 116 13.47 -10.93 1.70
C ASP A 116 13.76 -9.56 1.07
N MET A 117 13.74 -8.48 1.85
CA MET A 117 14.02 -7.15 1.32
C MET A 117 15.49 -6.99 0.90
N PRO A 118 15.78 -6.26 -0.20
CA PRO A 118 17.14 -5.96 -0.58
C PRO A 118 17.76 -4.93 0.38
N ILE A 119 18.95 -5.24 0.87
CA ILE A 119 19.74 -4.36 1.74
C ILE A 119 20.76 -3.61 0.87
N ARG A 120 20.93 -2.32 1.14
CA ARG A 120 21.90 -1.51 0.38
C ARG A 120 23.30 -2.09 0.49
N PRO A 121 24.04 -2.28 -0.62
CA PRO A 121 25.44 -2.70 -0.59
C PRO A 121 26.28 -1.69 0.20
N PRO A 122 27.35 -2.12 0.89
CA PRO A 122 28.27 -1.23 1.59
C PRO A 122 28.87 -0.22 0.60
N TRP A 123 28.97 1.04 1.02
CA TRP A 123 29.55 2.10 0.23
C TRP A 123 30.39 3.05 1.10
N THR A 124 31.30 3.79 0.48
CA THR A 124 32.15 4.77 1.13
C THR A 124 32.10 6.09 0.37
N TYR A 125 32.45 7.19 1.04
CA TYR A 125 32.48 8.53 0.42
C TYR A 125 33.54 8.69 -0.68
N ASP A 126 34.51 7.78 -0.76
CA ASP A 126 35.53 7.76 -1.82
C ASP A 126 35.02 7.19 -3.14
N MET A 127 33.84 6.60 -3.15
CA MET A 127 33.24 6.07 -4.37
C MET A 127 32.65 7.19 -5.22
N THR A 128 32.90 7.15 -6.54
CA THR A 128 32.21 8.05 -7.46
C THR A 128 30.73 7.67 -7.54
N LYS A 129 29.90 8.66 -7.88
CA LYS A 129 28.46 8.46 -8.01
C LYS A 129 28.12 7.36 -9.01
N GLU A 130 28.80 7.34 -10.15
CA GLU A 130 28.59 6.37 -11.22
C GLU A 130 28.90 4.95 -10.75
N LYS A 131 30.02 4.76 -10.04
CA LYS A 131 30.41 3.47 -9.47
C LYS A 131 29.43 2.97 -8.44
N LEU A 132 28.91 3.87 -7.57
CA LEU A 132 27.90 3.53 -6.60
C LEU A 132 26.59 3.11 -7.28
N GLU A 133 26.10 3.88 -8.26
CA GLU A 133 24.88 3.57 -9.00
C GLU A 133 24.96 2.24 -9.76
N GLU A 134 26.12 1.91 -10.32
CA GLU A 134 26.38 0.64 -11.00
C GLU A 134 26.41 -0.54 -10.02
N GLN A 135 27.07 -0.37 -8.87
CA GLN A 135 27.10 -1.39 -7.81
C GLN A 135 25.69 -1.69 -7.30
N GLU A 136 24.90 -0.68 -6.99
CA GLU A 136 23.50 -0.83 -6.54
C GLU A 136 22.66 -1.53 -7.62
N LYS A 137 22.82 -1.16 -8.89
CA LYS A 137 22.10 -1.77 -10.02
C LYS A 137 22.47 -3.25 -10.19
N THR A 138 23.74 -3.57 -10.15
CA THR A 138 24.23 -4.96 -10.27
C THR A 138 23.73 -5.82 -9.13
N TYR A 139 23.83 -5.32 -7.89
CA TYR A 139 23.31 -6.00 -6.71
C TYR A 139 21.79 -6.26 -6.83
N PHE A 140 21.02 -5.25 -7.22
CA PHE A 140 19.57 -5.36 -7.30
C PHE A 140 19.11 -6.30 -8.43
N ASN A 141 19.79 -6.30 -9.57
CA ASN A 141 19.51 -7.27 -10.64
C ASN A 141 19.78 -8.71 -10.17
N ASN A 142 20.92 -8.95 -9.51
CA ASN A 142 21.23 -10.26 -8.94
C ASN A 142 20.23 -10.70 -7.87
N TYR A 143 19.73 -9.76 -7.08
CA TYR A 143 18.66 -9.99 -6.10
C TYR A 143 17.36 -10.45 -6.78
N LEU A 144 16.91 -9.74 -7.83
CA LEU A 144 15.73 -10.14 -8.60
C LEU A 144 15.91 -11.50 -9.27
N ASP A 145 17.08 -11.74 -9.87
CA ASP A 145 17.39 -13.01 -10.53
C ASP A 145 17.35 -14.18 -9.54
N LYS A 146 17.84 -14.00 -8.29
CA LYS A 146 17.70 -15.00 -7.23
C LYS A 146 16.25 -15.31 -6.87
N ILE A 147 15.39 -14.28 -6.76
CA ILE A 147 13.97 -14.50 -6.46
C ILE A 147 13.33 -15.35 -7.56
N PHE A 148 13.49 -14.95 -8.82
CA PHE A 148 12.84 -15.61 -9.95
C PHE A 148 13.47 -16.97 -10.33
N ALA A 149 14.68 -17.28 -9.84
CA ALA A 149 15.27 -18.61 -9.94
C ALA A 149 14.70 -19.58 -8.89
N ASN A 150 14.24 -19.08 -7.73
CA ASN A 150 13.75 -19.90 -6.63
C ASN A 150 12.22 -19.99 -6.55
N PHE A 151 11.50 -19.08 -7.20
CA PHE A 151 10.05 -18.99 -7.08
C PHE A 151 9.39 -18.81 -8.44
N GLU A 152 8.35 -19.57 -8.68
CA GLU A 152 7.47 -19.40 -9.83
C GLU A 152 6.73 -18.05 -9.72
N PRO A 153 6.63 -17.25 -10.81
CA PRO A 153 5.98 -15.94 -10.79
C PRO A 153 4.54 -15.95 -10.30
N GLU A 154 3.83 -17.07 -10.52
CA GLU A 154 2.43 -17.26 -10.11
C GLU A 154 2.25 -17.39 -8.59
N HIS A 155 3.26 -17.92 -7.91
CA HIS A 155 3.27 -18.11 -6.45
C HIS A 155 3.86 -16.91 -5.70
N LEU A 156 4.42 -15.92 -6.43
CA LEU A 156 4.95 -14.72 -5.81
C LEU A 156 3.86 -13.72 -5.46
N SER A 157 3.96 -13.14 -4.28
CA SER A 157 3.24 -11.93 -3.91
C SER A 157 3.69 -10.74 -4.77
N TYR A 158 2.89 -9.69 -4.82
CA TYR A 158 3.37 -8.42 -5.38
C TYR A 158 4.45 -7.83 -4.48
N PHE A 159 5.55 -7.41 -5.08
CA PHE A 159 6.64 -6.68 -4.41
C PHE A 159 7.26 -5.67 -5.39
N GLU A 160 7.97 -4.69 -4.84
CA GLU A 160 8.55 -3.62 -5.62
C GLU A 160 9.80 -4.06 -6.39
N MET A 161 9.78 -3.93 -7.72
CA MET A 161 10.88 -4.28 -8.62
C MET A 161 11.66 -3.06 -9.13
N ASN A 162 11.31 -1.84 -8.70
CA ASN A 162 11.98 -0.62 -9.10
C ASN A 162 13.08 -0.25 -8.10
N LEU A 163 14.33 -0.33 -8.53
CA LEU A 163 15.50 0.05 -7.72
C LEU A 163 15.43 1.48 -7.19
N GLU A 164 14.88 2.41 -7.96
CA GLU A 164 14.84 3.82 -7.53
C GLU A 164 13.96 4.03 -6.29
N THR A 165 12.91 3.21 -6.14
CA THR A 165 12.06 3.23 -4.94
C THR A 165 12.83 2.69 -3.72
N TRP A 166 13.61 1.61 -3.89
CA TRP A 166 14.48 1.07 -2.85
C TRP A 166 15.58 2.05 -2.43
N ARG A 167 16.21 2.75 -3.39
CA ARG A 167 17.18 3.81 -3.11
C ARG A 167 16.61 4.89 -2.20
N GLN A 168 15.34 5.25 -2.39
CA GLN A 168 14.70 6.25 -1.53
C GLN A 168 14.51 5.75 -0.10
N LEU A 169 14.14 4.48 0.10
CA LEU A 169 14.10 3.88 1.43
C LEU A 169 15.48 3.86 2.07
N TRP A 170 16.50 3.37 1.37
CA TRP A 170 17.87 3.31 1.91
C TRP A 170 18.37 4.70 2.35
N ARG A 171 18.18 5.71 1.49
CA ARG A 171 18.52 7.10 1.82
C ARG A 171 17.72 7.64 3.00
N THR A 172 16.43 7.31 3.11
CA THR A 172 15.61 7.71 4.25
C THR A 172 16.17 7.12 5.54
N VAL A 173 16.51 5.83 5.56
CA VAL A 173 17.09 5.17 6.74
C VAL A 173 18.46 5.77 7.09
N GLU A 174 19.29 6.13 6.10
CA GLU A 174 20.62 6.71 6.34
C GLU A 174 20.56 8.15 6.86
N ILE A 175 19.64 8.99 6.36
CA ILE A 175 19.58 10.42 6.67
C ILE A 175 18.79 10.70 7.97
N CYS A 176 17.73 9.92 8.25
CA CYS A 176 16.86 10.19 9.38
C CYS A 176 17.43 9.62 10.69
N ASP A 177 17.19 10.31 11.79
CA ASP A 177 17.64 9.93 13.13
C ASP A 177 16.70 8.91 13.78
N ILE A 178 15.39 9.10 13.57
CA ILE A 178 14.32 8.22 14.05
C ILE A 178 13.47 7.80 12.87
N ILE A 179 13.17 6.51 12.77
CA ILE A 179 12.29 5.98 11.71
C ILE A 179 10.91 5.69 12.30
N LEU A 180 9.90 6.27 11.68
CA LEU A 180 8.49 6.01 11.95
C LEU A 180 7.94 5.01 10.94
N MET A 181 7.74 3.77 11.35
CA MET A 181 7.13 2.74 10.52
C MET A 181 5.61 2.78 10.70
N ILE A 182 4.90 3.25 9.67
CA ILE A 182 3.45 3.37 9.71
C ILE A 182 2.81 2.09 9.19
N VAL A 183 1.93 1.49 9.99
CA VAL A 183 1.19 0.27 9.64
C VAL A 183 -0.33 0.50 9.80
N ASP A 184 -1.13 -0.12 8.94
CA ASP A 184 -2.58 -0.14 9.09
C ASP A 184 -2.93 -1.23 10.12
N ILE A 185 -3.61 -0.85 11.19
CA ILE A 185 -3.96 -1.76 12.30
C ILE A 185 -4.68 -3.04 11.84
N ARG A 186 -5.47 -2.95 10.77
CA ARG A 186 -6.23 -4.09 10.24
C ARG A 186 -5.32 -5.20 9.68
N PHE A 187 -4.12 -4.83 9.25
CA PHE A 187 -3.16 -5.70 8.60
C PHE A 187 -1.76 -5.53 9.21
N ALA A 188 -1.67 -5.31 10.52
CA ALA A 188 -0.43 -4.91 11.19
C ALA A 188 0.72 -5.90 10.96
N VAL A 189 0.46 -7.21 11.08
CA VAL A 189 1.46 -8.25 10.85
C VAL A 189 1.94 -8.31 9.39
N LEU A 190 1.10 -7.92 8.42
CA LEU A 190 1.45 -7.83 7.01
C LEU A 190 2.29 -6.57 6.71
N HIS A 191 2.01 -5.48 7.39
CA HIS A 191 2.67 -4.20 7.14
C HIS A 191 3.97 -3.99 7.95
N PHE A 192 4.30 -4.89 8.87
CA PHE A 192 5.53 -4.85 9.64
C PHE A 192 6.58 -5.78 9.01
N SER A 193 7.66 -5.21 8.48
CA SER A 193 8.78 -6.00 7.96
C SER A 193 9.85 -6.21 9.05
N PRO A 194 10.07 -7.44 9.53
CA PRO A 194 11.11 -7.73 10.52
C PRO A 194 12.52 -7.36 10.02
N THR A 195 12.79 -7.59 8.74
CA THR A 195 14.09 -7.26 8.14
C THR A 195 14.33 -5.75 8.11
N LEU A 196 13.29 -4.93 7.85
CA LEU A 196 13.42 -3.48 7.95
C LEU A 196 13.67 -3.04 9.40
N TYR A 197 13.00 -3.69 10.37
CA TYR A 197 13.27 -3.45 11.79
C TYR A 197 14.73 -3.73 12.12
N ASP A 198 15.25 -4.89 11.75
CA ASP A 198 16.65 -5.26 11.99
C ASP A 198 17.63 -4.34 11.23
N TYR A 199 17.30 -3.95 9.99
CA TYR A 199 18.11 -3.04 9.20
C TYR A 199 18.25 -1.66 9.88
N VAL A 200 17.16 -1.12 10.40
CA VAL A 200 17.18 0.17 11.12
C VAL A 200 17.87 0.07 12.47
N THR A 201 17.51 -0.93 13.28
CA THR A 201 17.93 -0.98 14.69
C THR A 201 19.31 -1.63 14.89
N ARG A 202 19.62 -2.71 14.16
CA ARG A 202 20.87 -3.45 14.33
C ARG A 202 21.97 -2.98 13.38
N VAL A 203 21.64 -2.73 12.11
CA VAL A 203 22.64 -2.31 11.11
C VAL A 203 22.96 -0.82 11.26
N HIS A 204 21.93 0.04 11.24
CA HIS A 204 22.10 1.48 11.35
C HIS A 204 22.09 2.01 12.80
N LYS A 205 21.79 1.17 13.80
CA LYS A 205 21.74 1.53 15.24
C LYS A 205 20.85 2.75 15.52
N LYS A 206 19.75 2.87 14.78
CA LYS A 206 18.79 3.98 14.90
C LYS A 206 17.53 3.53 15.62
N GLN A 207 16.79 4.50 16.15
CA GLN A 207 15.51 4.25 16.80
C GLN A 207 14.41 4.03 15.77
N LEU A 208 13.51 3.08 16.07
CA LEU A 208 12.34 2.80 15.27
C LEU A 208 11.09 2.82 16.14
N ILE A 209 10.10 3.59 15.71
CA ILE A 209 8.77 3.66 16.32
C ILE A 209 7.76 3.08 15.34
N VAL A 210 6.96 2.11 15.77
CA VAL A 210 5.82 1.61 14.99
C VAL A 210 4.58 2.42 15.35
N ILE A 211 3.93 2.97 14.34
CA ILE A 211 2.66 3.68 14.46
C ILE A 211 1.54 2.79 13.91
N LEU A 212 0.75 2.22 14.83
CA LEU A 212 -0.47 1.49 14.51
C LEU A 212 -1.55 2.51 14.11
N ASN A 213 -1.64 2.78 12.82
CA ASN A 213 -2.53 3.81 12.28
C ASN A 213 -3.92 3.24 11.94
N LYS A 214 -4.90 4.13 11.80
CA LYS A 214 -6.31 3.82 11.48
C LYS A 214 -7.00 2.98 12.56
N ILE A 215 -6.68 3.19 13.83
CA ILE A 215 -7.29 2.45 14.95
C ILE A 215 -8.81 2.60 15.02
N ASP A 216 -9.36 3.64 14.39
CA ASP A 216 -10.80 3.86 14.20
C ASP A 216 -11.47 2.84 13.27
N LEU A 217 -10.69 2.02 12.54
CA LEU A 217 -11.17 0.97 11.63
C LEU A 217 -11.12 -0.44 12.23
N ALA A 218 -10.62 -0.61 13.45
CA ALA A 218 -10.53 -1.92 14.11
C ALA A 218 -11.25 -1.91 15.46
N PRO A 219 -11.77 -3.05 15.91
CA PRO A 219 -12.28 -3.19 17.27
C PRO A 219 -11.17 -2.92 18.31
N PRO A 220 -11.49 -2.29 19.46
CA PRO A 220 -10.50 -2.01 20.50
C PRO A 220 -9.74 -3.26 20.98
N SER A 221 -10.42 -4.41 21.06
CA SER A 221 -9.81 -5.71 21.43
C SER A 221 -8.67 -6.11 20.47
N ILE A 222 -8.84 -5.89 19.17
CA ILE A 222 -7.78 -6.15 18.19
C ILE A 222 -6.61 -5.17 18.36
N VAL A 223 -6.89 -3.90 18.64
CA VAL A 223 -5.83 -2.88 18.85
C VAL A 223 -4.97 -3.27 20.05
N VAL A 224 -5.58 -3.68 21.16
CA VAL A 224 -4.86 -4.13 22.37
C VAL A 224 -4.05 -5.39 22.06
N ALA A 225 -4.69 -6.42 21.49
CA ALA A 225 -4.04 -7.69 21.20
C ALA A 225 -2.85 -7.55 20.23
N VAL A 226 -2.99 -6.70 19.19
CA VAL A 226 -1.87 -6.41 18.26
C VAL A 226 -0.72 -5.71 18.99
N LYS A 227 -1.03 -4.73 19.84
CA LYS A 227 0.00 -4.03 20.62
C LYS A 227 0.74 -4.99 21.54
N ASP A 228 0.03 -5.85 22.25
CA ASP A 228 0.59 -6.83 23.18
C ASP A 228 1.45 -7.87 22.42
N TYR A 229 0.97 -8.38 21.29
CA TYR A 229 1.73 -9.29 20.44
C TYR A 229 3.07 -8.70 19.98
N PHE A 230 3.06 -7.45 19.49
CA PHE A 230 4.30 -6.80 19.05
C PHE A 230 5.22 -6.47 20.24
N SER A 231 4.67 -6.06 21.39
CA SER A 231 5.45 -5.78 22.60
C SER A 231 6.15 -7.03 23.15
N GLN A 232 5.49 -8.17 23.12
CA GLN A 232 6.07 -9.46 23.51
C GLN A 232 7.14 -9.93 22.55
N LYS A 233 6.90 -9.78 21.24
CA LYS A 233 7.80 -10.28 20.19
C LYS A 233 9.02 -9.38 19.96
N PHE A 234 8.86 -8.08 20.13
CA PHE A 234 9.88 -7.06 19.94
C PHE A 234 9.93 -6.14 21.16
N PRO A 235 10.53 -6.58 22.29
CA PRO A 235 10.48 -5.85 23.57
C PRO A 235 11.07 -4.43 23.54
N GLN A 236 11.99 -4.17 22.61
CA GLN A 236 12.61 -2.85 22.43
C GLN A 236 11.87 -1.94 21.45
N LEU A 237 10.75 -2.42 20.89
CA LEU A 237 9.98 -1.67 19.90
C LEU A 237 9.05 -0.67 20.57
N HIS A 238 9.16 0.59 20.20
CA HIS A 238 8.20 1.62 20.59
C HIS A 238 6.94 1.53 19.73
N ILE A 239 5.78 1.31 20.36
CA ILE A 239 4.52 1.07 19.67
C ILE A 239 3.51 2.13 20.10
N LEU A 240 3.04 2.91 19.14
CA LEU A 240 2.04 3.95 19.34
C LEU A 240 0.79 3.69 18.54
N THR A 241 -0.37 4.02 19.12
CA THR A 241 -1.66 3.98 18.44
C THR A 241 -2.00 5.34 17.87
N TYR A 242 -2.56 5.36 16.64
CA TYR A 242 -2.78 6.60 15.91
C TYR A 242 -4.04 6.55 15.04
N THR A 243 -4.70 7.68 14.87
CA THR A 243 -5.63 7.91 13.76
C THR A 243 -5.61 9.36 13.33
N SER A 244 -5.42 9.60 12.03
CA SER A 244 -5.40 10.94 11.44
C SER A 244 -6.80 11.54 11.30
N TYR A 245 -7.82 10.70 11.22
CA TYR A 245 -9.21 11.09 10.97
C TYR A 245 -10.16 10.28 11.86
N PRO A 246 -10.21 10.58 13.17
CA PRO A 246 -11.07 9.84 14.09
C PRO A 246 -12.54 9.98 13.64
N LYS A 247 -13.26 8.86 13.67
CA LYS A 247 -14.70 8.87 13.45
C LYS A 247 -15.42 9.35 14.69
N ASP A 248 -16.49 10.13 14.51
CA ASP A 248 -17.38 10.48 15.63
C ASP A 248 -18.10 9.24 16.12
N LEU A 249 -17.76 8.78 17.30
CA LEU A 249 -18.47 7.72 18.02
C LEU A 249 -19.92 8.11 18.39
N SER A 250 -20.26 9.40 18.30
CA SER A 250 -21.58 9.92 18.62
C SER A 250 -22.67 9.62 17.58
N THR A 251 -22.31 9.20 16.37
CA THR A 251 -23.27 8.90 15.29
C THR A 251 -23.60 7.42 15.13
N THR A 252 -23.04 6.55 15.95
CA THR A 252 -23.31 5.10 15.93
C THR A 252 -24.25 4.69 17.07
N ARG A 253 -25.49 5.20 17.10
CA ARG A 253 -26.59 4.56 17.79
C ARG A 253 -27.35 3.69 16.80
N GLY A 254 -27.13 2.39 16.85
CA GLY A 254 -27.88 1.39 16.09
C GLY A 254 -27.14 0.06 16.09
N ASP A 255 -27.70 -0.90 16.76
CA ASP A 255 -27.48 -2.35 16.83
C ASP A 255 -26.11 -2.85 16.33
N PHE A 256 -25.28 -3.16 17.30
CA PHE A 256 -23.95 -3.74 17.12
C PHE A 256 -24.05 -5.26 17.08
N ASP A 257 -24.33 -5.81 15.93
CA ASP A 257 -23.78 -7.11 15.58
C ASP A 257 -22.34 -6.89 15.07
N ASN A 258 -21.46 -7.82 15.38
CA ASN A 258 -19.98 -7.77 15.24
C ASN A 258 -19.38 -7.32 13.89
N TYR A 259 -20.17 -6.79 12.97
CA TYR A 259 -19.77 -6.38 11.63
C TYR A 259 -20.19 -4.94 11.36
N GLN A 260 -19.27 -4.00 11.53
CA GLN A 260 -19.53 -2.57 11.32
C GLN A 260 -19.61 -2.22 9.83
N VAL A 261 -20.83 -2.00 9.32
CA VAL A 261 -21.03 -1.19 8.11
C VAL A 261 -20.95 0.28 8.51
N MET A 262 -19.88 0.94 8.13
CA MET A 262 -19.65 2.31 8.53
C MET A 262 -20.45 3.33 7.71
N ALA A 263 -21.14 4.22 8.43
CA ALA A 263 -21.83 5.37 7.89
C ALA A 263 -20.87 6.36 7.18
N ARG A 264 -21.45 7.22 6.34
CA ARG A 264 -20.76 8.23 5.50
C ARG A 264 -19.59 8.91 6.21
N ILE A 265 -18.41 8.90 5.56
CA ILE A 265 -17.28 9.76 5.92
C ILE A 265 -17.72 11.21 5.67
N VAL A 266 -18.01 11.94 6.73
CA VAL A 266 -18.20 13.40 6.66
C VAL A 266 -16.81 14.02 6.48
N ARG A 267 -16.60 14.75 5.40
CA ARG A 267 -15.38 15.55 5.21
C ARG A 267 -15.36 16.66 6.27
N ARG A 268 -14.54 16.49 7.31
CA ARG A 268 -14.31 17.55 8.29
C ARG A 268 -13.17 18.45 7.85
N LYS A 269 -13.34 19.75 8.08
CA LYS A 269 -12.32 20.78 7.82
C LYS A 269 -11.21 20.82 8.88
N ASN A 270 -11.39 20.19 10.04
CA ASN A 270 -10.44 20.26 11.15
C ASN A 270 -9.80 18.88 11.39
N TYR A 271 -8.47 18.86 11.47
CA TYR A 271 -7.66 17.67 11.71
C TYR A 271 -7.52 17.41 13.22
N TYR A 272 -8.48 16.71 13.82
CA TYR A 272 -8.36 16.22 15.20
C TYR A 272 -7.79 14.80 15.15
N ALA A 273 -6.47 14.67 15.07
CA ALA A 273 -5.81 13.38 15.15
C ALA A 273 -5.72 12.90 16.60
N ILE A 274 -5.78 11.59 16.81
CA ILE A 274 -5.44 10.94 18.08
C ILE A 274 -4.04 10.37 17.93
N GLY A 275 -3.14 10.66 18.86
CA GLY A 275 -1.79 10.11 18.91
C GLY A 275 -0.64 11.10 18.73
N PRO A 276 -0.80 12.34 18.22
CA PRO A 276 0.33 13.26 18.04
C PRO A 276 1.06 13.57 19.33
N LEU A 277 0.35 13.79 20.44
CA LEU A 277 0.99 14.08 21.74
C LEU A 277 1.84 12.91 22.22
N ALA A 278 1.29 11.69 22.23
CA ALA A 278 2.05 10.50 22.61
C ALA A 278 3.26 10.25 21.69
N LEU A 279 3.16 10.61 20.41
CA LEU A 279 4.29 10.54 19.49
C LEU A 279 5.39 11.52 19.88
N PHE A 280 5.05 12.79 20.19
CA PHE A 280 6.04 13.78 20.60
C PHE A 280 6.67 13.46 21.95
N GLU A 281 5.89 12.96 22.92
CA GLU A 281 6.40 12.47 24.20
C GLU A 281 7.40 11.32 24.01
N CYS A 282 7.06 10.34 23.18
CA CYS A 282 7.95 9.24 22.85
C CYS A 282 9.23 9.73 22.15
N ILE A 283 9.14 10.63 21.18
CA ILE A 283 10.31 11.21 20.50
C ILE A 283 11.18 11.97 21.50
N SER A 284 10.61 12.79 22.38
CA SER A 284 11.37 13.56 23.37
C SER A 284 12.15 12.64 24.29
N SER A 285 11.55 11.55 24.79
CA SER A 285 12.24 10.58 25.64
C SER A 285 13.38 9.84 24.91
N LEU A 286 13.24 9.63 23.59
CA LEU A 286 14.28 8.99 22.78
C LEU A 286 15.43 9.94 22.48
N VAL A 287 15.15 11.22 22.28
CA VAL A 287 16.15 12.24 21.96
C VAL A 287 17.07 12.52 23.13
N GLU A 288 16.55 12.50 24.35
CA GLU A 288 17.37 12.64 25.57
C GLU A 288 18.43 11.52 25.68
N ASN A 289 18.21 10.38 25.05
CA ASN A 289 19.10 9.22 25.04
C ASN A 289 19.96 9.12 23.76
N ILE A 290 19.78 10.02 22.78
CA ILE A 290 20.60 10.02 21.56
C ILE A 290 21.83 10.90 21.84
N ASP A 291 23.01 10.28 21.89
CA ASP A 291 24.28 11.01 21.83
C ASP A 291 24.35 11.80 20.52
N VAL A 292 24.05 13.08 20.60
CA VAL A 292 24.17 14.02 19.47
C VAL A 292 25.64 14.39 19.29
N SER A 293 26.50 13.37 19.13
CA SER A 293 27.87 13.61 18.72
C SER A 293 27.89 13.88 17.20
N PRO A 294 28.61 14.91 16.73
CA PRO A 294 28.61 15.30 15.34
C PRO A 294 29.35 14.26 14.50
N LEU A 295 28.59 13.31 13.91
CA LEU A 295 29.11 12.30 12.97
C LEU A 295 29.29 12.86 11.54
N THR A 296 29.31 14.17 11.34
CA THR A 296 29.57 14.75 10.03
C THR A 296 30.55 15.91 10.13
N ASN A 297 31.69 15.77 9.46
CA ASN A 297 32.66 16.83 9.14
C ASN A 297 32.03 17.92 8.24
N THR A 298 30.88 18.44 8.58
CA THR A 298 30.30 19.62 7.96
C THR A 298 30.05 20.66 9.01
N ASN A 299 30.70 21.82 8.88
CA ASN A 299 30.62 23.00 9.72
C ASN A 299 29.22 23.65 9.80
N ILE A 300 28.17 22.86 9.98
CA ILE A 300 26.80 23.36 10.17
C ILE A 300 26.28 22.77 11.48
N THR A 301 26.48 23.50 12.55
CA THR A 301 25.88 23.26 13.87
C THR A 301 24.38 23.57 13.86
N THR A 302 23.59 22.77 13.19
CA THR A 302 22.14 22.80 13.34
C THR A 302 21.70 21.45 13.90
N ASN A 303 21.43 21.40 15.21
CA ASN A 303 20.85 20.26 15.91
C ASN A 303 19.41 20.00 15.41
N HIS A 304 19.27 19.51 14.21
CA HIS A 304 17.97 19.12 13.65
C HIS A 304 17.79 17.62 13.80
N ILE A 305 16.68 17.21 14.42
CA ILE A 305 16.24 15.83 14.44
C ILE A 305 15.39 15.57 13.20
N THR A 306 15.75 14.56 12.43
CA THR A 306 15.02 14.18 11.21
C THR A 306 14.23 12.90 11.46
N LEU A 307 12.90 12.98 11.31
CA LEU A 307 11.97 11.87 11.44
C LEU A 307 11.62 11.32 10.07
N GLY A 308 11.94 10.05 9.79
CA GLY A 308 11.67 9.39 8.52
C GLY A 308 10.38 8.59 8.55
N PHE A 309 9.45 8.86 7.65
CA PHE A 309 8.20 8.11 7.51
C PHE A 309 8.36 6.99 6.50
N THR A 310 8.22 5.74 6.93
CA THR A 310 8.29 4.56 6.07
C THR A 310 7.07 3.65 6.25
N GLY A 311 6.89 2.70 5.35
CA GLY A 311 5.83 1.70 5.40
C GLY A 311 5.16 1.47 4.05
N TYR A 312 4.22 0.56 4.02
CA TYR A 312 3.50 0.15 2.82
C TYR A 312 2.69 1.29 2.17
N PRO A 313 2.29 1.16 0.89
CA PRO A 313 1.32 2.07 0.30
C PRO A 313 -0.01 2.07 1.08
N ASN A 314 -0.73 3.18 1.07
CA ASN A 314 -2.07 3.35 1.67
C ASN A 314 -2.19 3.10 3.18
N VAL A 315 -1.11 2.84 3.93
CA VAL A 315 -1.12 2.75 5.40
C VAL A 315 -1.39 4.10 6.08
N GLY A 316 -1.21 5.20 5.33
CA GLY A 316 -1.55 6.55 5.78
C GLY A 316 -0.37 7.44 6.16
N LYS A 317 0.87 7.18 5.68
CA LYS A 317 2.07 8.00 5.95
C LYS A 317 1.83 9.50 5.77
N SER A 318 1.46 9.91 4.58
CA SER A 318 1.21 11.33 4.26
C SER A 318 0.01 11.91 5.04
N SER A 319 -0.95 11.08 5.48
CA SER A 319 -2.05 11.52 6.35
C SER A 319 -1.57 11.78 7.77
N VAL A 320 -0.75 10.87 8.33
CA VAL A 320 -0.11 11.05 9.65
C VAL A 320 0.75 12.30 9.63
N LEU A 321 1.58 12.49 8.60
CA LEU A 321 2.42 13.66 8.43
C LEU A 321 1.59 14.96 8.40
N ASN A 322 0.55 15.04 7.57
CA ASN A 322 -0.34 16.21 7.51
C ASN A 322 -1.04 16.47 8.86
N SER A 323 -1.40 15.42 9.60
CA SER A 323 -2.06 15.57 10.90
C SER A 323 -1.11 16.06 12.01
N ILE A 324 0.18 15.72 11.92
CA ILE A 324 1.23 16.24 12.80
C ILE A 324 1.47 17.72 12.55
N VAL A 325 1.53 18.12 11.27
CA VAL A 325 1.71 19.53 10.87
C VAL A 325 0.45 20.36 11.12
N GLY A 326 -0.72 19.74 11.23
CA GLY A 326 -2.01 20.40 11.45
C GLY A 326 -2.68 20.94 10.18
N HIS A 327 -2.01 20.87 9.02
CA HIS A 327 -2.56 21.24 7.72
C HIS A 327 -1.99 20.41 6.59
N LYS A 328 -2.56 20.54 5.40
CA LYS A 328 -2.12 19.76 4.24
C LYS A 328 -0.85 20.33 3.64
N VAL A 329 0.29 19.68 3.87
CA VAL A 329 1.61 19.99 3.27
C VAL A 329 2.00 19.01 2.18
N VAL A 330 1.54 17.75 2.28
CA VAL A 330 1.74 16.71 1.26
C VAL A 330 0.42 16.25 0.67
N SER A 331 0.44 15.86 -0.59
CA SER A 331 -0.76 15.32 -1.24
C SER A 331 -1.04 13.90 -0.79
N VAL A 332 -2.31 13.58 -0.56
CA VAL A 332 -2.79 12.26 -0.14
C VAL A 332 -3.63 11.66 -1.25
N SER A 333 -3.40 10.39 -1.59
CA SER A 333 -4.18 9.64 -2.56
C SER A 333 -4.53 8.25 -2.02
N ARG A 334 -5.65 7.69 -2.54
CA ARG A 334 -6.03 6.28 -2.31
C ARG A 334 -5.34 5.32 -3.26
N THR A 335 -4.64 5.86 -4.28
CA THR A 335 -3.88 5.06 -5.23
C THR A 335 -2.48 4.83 -4.70
N PRO A 336 -2.00 3.58 -4.58
CA PRO A 336 -0.62 3.26 -4.22
C PRO A 336 0.40 3.98 -5.12
N GLY A 337 1.55 4.36 -4.57
CA GLY A 337 2.62 5.03 -5.33
C GLY A 337 2.34 6.49 -5.69
N HIS A 338 1.50 7.19 -4.92
CA HIS A 338 1.24 8.61 -5.13
C HIS A 338 2.44 9.50 -4.76
N THR A 339 3.05 9.26 -3.60
CA THR A 339 4.34 9.87 -3.22
C THR A 339 5.44 9.22 -4.04
N LYS A 340 6.05 10.00 -4.95
CA LYS A 340 7.05 9.50 -5.89
C LYS A 340 8.47 9.78 -5.45
N HIS A 341 8.66 10.85 -4.71
CA HIS A 341 9.95 11.33 -4.26
C HIS A 341 9.94 11.51 -2.76
N PHE A 342 11.06 11.24 -2.18
CA PHE A 342 11.43 11.64 -0.86
C PHE A 342 11.33 13.18 -0.72
N GLN A 343 10.63 13.64 0.30
CA GLN A 343 10.41 15.06 0.58
C GLN A 343 10.77 15.39 2.02
N THR A 344 11.45 16.49 2.24
CA THR A 344 11.73 17.00 3.59
C THR A 344 10.87 18.21 3.88
N ILE A 345 10.28 18.25 5.08
CA ILE A 345 9.38 19.29 5.54
C ILE A 345 9.88 19.76 6.90
N GLN A 346 10.13 21.05 7.05
CA GLN A 346 10.51 21.63 8.33
C GLN A 346 9.25 21.75 9.21
N LEU A 347 9.23 21.08 10.35
CA LEU A 347 8.14 21.16 11.32
C LEU A 347 8.37 22.28 12.33
N THR A 348 9.57 22.32 12.92
CA THR A 348 10.03 23.36 13.83
C THR A 348 11.47 23.77 13.46
N SER A 349 12.04 24.72 14.18
CA SER A 349 13.46 25.08 14.00
C SER A 349 14.43 23.92 14.24
N THR A 350 14.00 22.88 14.96
CA THR A 350 14.83 21.73 15.38
C THR A 350 14.33 20.39 14.89
N VAL A 351 13.14 20.29 14.28
CA VAL A 351 12.54 19.03 13.80
C VAL A 351 12.22 19.08 12.32
N ARG A 352 12.71 18.10 11.59
CA ARG A 352 12.47 17.90 10.16
C ARG A 352 11.73 16.58 9.95
N LEU A 353 10.72 16.60 9.10
CA LEU A 353 9.99 15.42 8.67
C LEU A 353 10.43 15.01 7.26
N CYS A 354 10.52 13.71 7.03
CA CYS A 354 10.93 13.15 5.76
C CYS A 354 9.89 12.13 5.29
N ASP A 355 9.10 12.47 4.25
CA ASP A 355 8.11 11.57 3.65
C ASP A 355 8.77 10.68 2.59
N CYS A 356 8.74 9.37 2.80
CA CYS A 356 9.25 8.37 1.88
C CYS A 356 8.09 7.74 1.08
N PRO A 357 8.28 7.41 -0.21
CA PRO A 357 7.31 6.63 -0.96
C PRO A 357 6.92 5.34 -0.25
N GLY A 358 5.66 4.92 -0.45
CA GLY A 358 5.22 3.61 0.04
C GLY A 358 5.93 2.50 -0.71
N LEU A 359 6.48 1.54 0.02
CA LEU A 359 7.24 0.43 -0.53
C LEU A 359 6.53 -0.90 -0.24
N VAL A 360 6.56 -1.81 -1.20
CA VAL A 360 5.99 -3.15 -1.06
C VAL A 360 7.13 -4.15 -0.91
N PHE A 361 7.23 -4.73 0.29
CA PHE A 361 8.27 -5.70 0.61
C PHE A 361 7.89 -7.09 0.08
N PRO A 362 8.87 -7.91 -0.35
CA PRO A 362 8.64 -9.31 -0.66
C PRO A 362 8.08 -10.05 0.56
N SER A 363 7.13 -10.93 0.33
CA SER A 363 6.45 -11.65 1.41
C SER A 363 5.78 -12.92 0.87
N TYR A 364 5.42 -13.85 1.78
CA TYR A 364 4.71 -15.09 1.46
C TYR A 364 3.18 -14.93 1.56
N VAL A 365 2.67 -13.76 1.24
CA VAL A 365 1.25 -13.43 1.35
C VAL A 365 0.53 -13.62 0.03
N GLU A 366 -0.68 -14.15 0.08
CA GLU A 366 -1.53 -14.30 -1.09
C GLU A 366 -1.93 -12.94 -1.69
N ARG A 367 -1.95 -12.84 -3.02
CA ARG A 367 -2.30 -11.62 -3.76
C ARG A 367 -3.67 -11.02 -3.38
N PRO A 368 -4.75 -11.82 -3.16
CA PRO A 368 -6.04 -11.28 -2.71
C PRO A 368 -5.94 -10.47 -1.42
N LEU A 369 -5.16 -10.94 -0.44
CA LEU A 369 -4.96 -10.22 0.83
C LEU A 369 -4.18 -8.91 0.61
N GLN A 370 -3.19 -8.89 -0.27
CA GLN A 370 -2.47 -7.66 -0.61
C GLN A 370 -3.37 -6.61 -1.28
N ILE A 371 -4.29 -7.04 -2.15
CA ILE A 371 -5.28 -6.15 -2.78
C ILE A 371 -6.21 -5.56 -1.72
N LEU A 372 -6.72 -6.38 -0.79
CA LEU A 372 -7.60 -5.96 0.31
C LEU A 372 -6.89 -5.05 1.32
N ALA A 373 -5.59 -5.26 1.54
CA ALA A 373 -4.76 -4.38 2.37
C ALA A 373 -4.39 -3.05 1.67
N GLY A 374 -4.77 -2.87 0.39
CA GLY A 374 -4.49 -1.66 -0.36
C GLY A 374 -3.05 -1.51 -0.85
N ILE A 375 -2.30 -2.61 -0.86
CA ILE A 375 -0.92 -2.66 -1.34
C ILE A 375 -0.87 -2.52 -2.86
N TYR A 376 -1.77 -3.22 -3.55
CA TYR A 376 -1.87 -3.20 -5.01
C TYR A 376 -2.98 -2.26 -5.49
N PRO A 377 -2.78 -1.47 -6.57
CA PRO A 377 -3.79 -0.54 -7.08
C PRO A 377 -5.03 -1.27 -7.61
N ILE A 378 -6.20 -1.07 -6.99
CA ILE A 378 -7.46 -1.70 -7.43
C ILE A 378 -7.75 -1.43 -8.93
N ALA A 379 -7.35 -0.26 -9.43
CA ALA A 379 -7.55 0.08 -10.85
C ALA A 379 -6.72 -0.77 -11.83
N GLN A 380 -5.69 -1.45 -11.35
CA GLN A 380 -4.82 -2.33 -12.15
C GLN A 380 -5.15 -3.82 -11.95
N VAL A 381 -6.07 -4.15 -11.04
CA VAL A 381 -6.51 -5.54 -10.82
C VAL A 381 -7.30 -6.01 -12.04
N GLN A 382 -6.78 -6.98 -12.76
CA GLN A 382 -7.42 -7.53 -13.95
C GLN A 382 -8.53 -8.54 -13.60
N GLU A 383 -8.34 -9.27 -12.50
CA GLU A 383 -9.27 -10.24 -11.96
C GLU A 383 -9.62 -9.89 -10.49
N PRO A 384 -10.69 -9.08 -10.23
CA PRO A 384 -11.05 -8.67 -8.88
C PRO A 384 -11.93 -9.68 -8.14
N TYR A 385 -12.51 -10.68 -8.82
CA TYR A 385 -13.53 -11.56 -8.27
C TYR A 385 -12.95 -12.48 -7.18
N THR A 386 -11.76 -13.04 -7.39
CA THR A 386 -11.07 -13.87 -6.40
C THR A 386 -10.85 -13.11 -5.10
N SER A 387 -10.51 -11.81 -5.19
CA SER A 387 -10.33 -10.98 -3.98
C SER A 387 -11.65 -10.71 -3.26
N VAL A 388 -12.77 -10.59 -3.99
CA VAL A 388 -14.11 -10.52 -3.38
C VAL A 388 -14.47 -11.87 -2.74
N GLY A 389 -14.16 -12.98 -3.42
CA GLY A 389 -14.33 -14.33 -2.88
C GLY A 389 -13.54 -14.53 -1.58
N TYR A 390 -12.28 -14.13 -1.57
CA TYR A 390 -11.42 -14.16 -0.38
C TYR A 390 -12.06 -13.39 0.79
N LEU A 391 -12.53 -12.17 0.54
CA LEU A 391 -13.23 -11.37 1.55
C LEU A 391 -14.51 -12.06 2.05
N ALA A 392 -15.25 -12.72 1.15
CA ALA A 392 -16.51 -13.39 1.45
C ALA A 392 -16.34 -14.73 2.18
N GLN A 393 -15.16 -15.34 2.13
CA GLN A 393 -14.83 -16.53 2.95
C GLN A 393 -14.79 -16.19 4.46
N TRP A 394 -14.40 -14.98 4.80
CA TRP A 394 -14.25 -14.52 6.19
C TRP A 394 -15.46 -13.74 6.70
N LEU A 395 -16.06 -12.93 5.85
CA LEU A 395 -17.12 -12.00 6.23
C LEU A 395 -18.46 -12.40 5.59
N PRO A 396 -19.59 -12.18 6.26
CA PRO A 396 -20.92 -12.37 5.69
C PRO A 396 -21.27 -11.22 4.74
N ILE A 397 -20.59 -11.17 3.58
CA ILE A 397 -20.67 -10.07 2.63
C ILE A 397 -22.10 -9.85 2.12
N THR A 398 -22.87 -10.92 1.92
CA THR A 398 -24.27 -10.84 1.51
C THR A 398 -25.11 -10.06 2.51
N LYS A 399 -24.94 -10.32 3.81
CA LYS A 399 -25.63 -9.58 4.90
C LYS A 399 -25.13 -8.13 4.99
N ILE A 400 -23.82 -7.92 4.96
CA ILE A 400 -23.20 -6.58 5.00
C ILE A 400 -23.70 -5.71 3.84
N LEU A 401 -23.76 -6.25 2.64
CA LEU A 401 -24.25 -5.57 1.46
C LEU A 401 -25.79 -5.60 1.33
N LYS A 402 -26.48 -6.31 2.21
CA LYS A 402 -27.94 -6.52 2.20
C LYS A 402 -28.41 -7.08 0.86
N ILE A 403 -27.76 -8.12 0.36
CA ILE A 403 -28.07 -8.81 -0.90
C ILE A 403 -29.05 -9.95 -0.59
N GLU A 404 -30.34 -9.61 -0.45
CA GLU A 404 -31.40 -10.54 0.00
C GLU A 404 -31.67 -11.68 -0.98
N ARG A 405 -31.50 -11.42 -2.30
CA ARG A 405 -31.83 -12.39 -3.36
C ARG A 405 -30.95 -13.65 -3.32
N LEU A 406 -29.68 -13.54 -2.92
CA LEU A 406 -28.76 -14.67 -2.87
C LEU A 406 -29.02 -15.60 -1.67
N GLU A 407 -29.53 -15.06 -0.56
CA GLU A 407 -29.81 -15.85 0.65
C GLU A 407 -31.05 -16.76 0.49
N GLN A 408 -31.99 -16.37 -0.38
CA GLN A 408 -33.23 -17.12 -0.60
C GLN A 408 -33.11 -18.18 -1.69
N ASP A 409 -32.36 -17.91 -2.77
CA ASP A 409 -32.40 -18.72 -3.98
C ASP A 409 -31.18 -19.66 -4.15
N THR A 410 -30.04 -19.39 -3.49
CA THR A 410 -28.81 -20.17 -3.69
C THR A 410 -28.02 -20.34 -2.39
N PRO A 411 -28.11 -21.48 -1.71
CA PRO A 411 -27.32 -21.77 -0.51
C PRO A 411 -25.80 -21.85 -0.78
N ASN A 412 -25.40 -22.10 -2.03
CA ASN A 412 -24.00 -22.25 -2.46
C ASN A 412 -23.63 -21.23 -3.53
N TYR A 413 -23.49 -19.97 -3.18
CA TYR A 413 -23.11 -18.91 -4.10
C TYR A 413 -21.59 -18.77 -4.27
N SER A 414 -21.19 -18.28 -5.42
CA SER A 414 -19.80 -17.98 -5.79
C SER A 414 -19.45 -16.49 -5.59
N ALA A 415 -18.18 -16.15 -5.77
CA ALA A 415 -17.76 -14.75 -5.78
C ALA A 415 -18.39 -13.95 -6.93
N MET A 416 -18.61 -14.62 -8.08
CA MET A 416 -19.25 -13.99 -9.24
C MET A 416 -20.71 -13.65 -8.95
N ASP A 417 -21.46 -14.55 -8.28
CA ASP A 417 -22.86 -14.33 -7.92
C ASP A 417 -23.02 -13.13 -6.98
N ILE A 418 -22.11 -12.97 -6.00
CA ILE A 418 -22.07 -11.78 -5.13
C ILE A 418 -21.89 -10.51 -5.96
N CYS A 419 -20.95 -10.53 -6.90
CA CYS A 419 -20.64 -9.35 -7.72
C CYS A 419 -21.79 -9.02 -8.67
N GLU A 420 -22.45 -10.02 -9.25
CA GLU A 420 -23.61 -9.84 -10.12
C GLU A 420 -24.81 -9.28 -9.35
N ALA A 421 -25.14 -9.88 -8.23
CA ALA A 421 -26.22 -9.39 -7.35
C ALA A 421 -25.95 -7.95 -6.85
N TRP A 422 -24.70 -7.63 -6.55
CA TRP A 422 -24.31 -6.26 -6.19
C TRP A 422 -24.44 -5.30 -7.39
N ALA A 423 -24.07 -5.74 -8.59
CA ALA A 423 -24.24 -4.94 -9.81
C ALA A 423 -25.72 -4.61 -10.05
N LEU A 424 -26.60 -5.61 -9.95
CA LEU A 424 -28.05 -5.43 -10.07
C LEU A 424 -28.58 -4.46 -9.01
N LYS A 425 -28.24 -4.67 -7.75
CA LYS A 425 -28.66 -3.80 -6.63
C LYS A 425 -28.23 -2.33 -6.81
N ARG A 426 -27.04 -2.11 -7.41
CA ARG A 426 -26.48 -0.76 -7.59
C ARG A 426 -26.80 -0.16 -8.96
N GLY A 427 -27.47 -0.89 -9.83
CA GLY A 427 -27.75 -0.46 -11.19
C GLY A 427 -26.49 -0.29 -12.04
N PHE A 428 -25.46 -1.12 -11.82
CA PHE A 428 -24.25 -1.10 -12.62
C PHE A 428 -24.49 -1.94 -13.87
N LEU A 429 -24.74 -1.27 -15.00
CA LEU A 429 -25.00 -1.90 -16.28
C LEU A 429 -23.89 -1.55 -17.28
N THR A 430 -23.61 -2.50 -18.18
CA THR A 430 -22.69 -2.30 -19.30
C THR A 430 -23.33 -1.42 -20.36
N ALA A 431 -22.56 -0.51 -20.95
CA ALA A 431 -23.08 0.53 -21.87
C ALA A 431 -23.73 -0.01 -23.14
N LYS A 432 -23.33 -1.20 -23.63
CA LYS A 432 -23.80 -1.75 -24.93
C LYS A 432 -24.93 -2.79 -24.80
N ALA A 433 -24.93 -3.58 -23.74
CA ALA A 433 -25.78 -4.74 -23.61
C ALA A 433 -26.77 -4.70 -22.45
N SER A 434 -26.75 -3.63 -21.64
CA SER A 434 -27.55 -3.47 -20.40
C SER A 434 -27.48 -4.69 -19.47
N ARG A 435 -26.36 -5.44 -19.53
CA ARG A 435 -26.09 -6.57 -18.64
C ARG A 435 -25.43 -6.06 -17.35
N PRO A 436 -25.55 -6.78 -16.22
CA PRO A 436 -24.84 -6.44 -14.99
C PRO A 436 -23.33 -6.27 -15.24
N ASP A 437 -22.78 -5.12 -14.82
CA ASP A 437 -21.33 -4.87 -14.89
C ASP A 437 -20.66 -5.45 -13.64
N VAL A 438 -20.37 -6.74 -13.71
CA VAL A 438 -19.81 -7.54 -12.61
C VAL A 438 -18.40 -7.05 -12.23
N TYR A 439 -17.59 -6.63 -13.23
CA TYR A 439 -16.25 -6.09 -12.99
C TYR A 439 -16.29 -4.79 -12.19
N ARG A 440 -17.17 -3.88 -12.57
CA ARG A 440 -17.38 -2.62 -11.86
C ARG A 440 -17.89 -2.87 -10.43
N ALA A 441 -18.76 -3.86 -10.25
CA ALA A 441 -19.30 -4.25 -8.96
C ALA A 441 -18.22 -4.81 -8.04
N ALA A 442 -17.36 -5.72 -8.54
CA ALA A 442 -16.24 -6.27 -7.81
C ALA A 442 -15.27 -5.17 -7.36
N ASN A 443 -14.84 -4.31 -8.28
CA ASN A 443 -13.99 -3.16 -7.95
C ASN A 443 -14.64 -2.19 -6.94
N HIS A 444 -15.96 -2.06 -6.95
CA HIS A 444 -16.67 -1.25 -5.96
C HIS A 444 -16.63 -1.89 -4.58
N ILE A 445 -16.83 -3.21 -4.47
CA ILE A 445 -16.72 -3.95 -3.19
C ILE A 445 -15.30 -3.83 -2.62
N LEU A 446 -14.27 -4.00 -3.44
CA LEU A 446 -12.87 -3.83 -3.00
C LEU A 446 -12.58 -2.40 -2.49
N ARG A 447 -13.16 -1.37 -3.14
CA ARG A 447 -13.05 0.01 -2.64
C ARG A 447 -13.78 0.21 -1.31
N LEU A 448 -14.91 -0.45 -1.09
CA LEU A 448 -15.60 -0.42 0.21
C LEU A 448 -14.74 -1.05 1.31
N ALA A 449 -14.00 -2.12 1.00
CA ALA A 449 -13.07 -2.74 1.94
C ALA A 449 -11.87 -1.83 2.22
N LEU A 450 -11.27 -1.24 1.19
CA LEU A 450 -10.16 -0.30 1.36
C LEU A 450 -10.55 0.94 2.17
N ASP A 451 -11.76 1.48 1.94
CA ASP A 451 -12.30 2.64 2.65
C ASP A 451 -12.73 2.33 4.11
N GLY A 452 -12.62 1.07 4.54
CA GLY A 452 -13.04 0.64 5.88
C GLY A 452 -14.55 0.67 6.09
N ARG A 453 -15.34 0.50 5.02
CA ARG A 453 -16.79 0.26 5.11
C ARG A 453 -17.12 -1.21 5.23
N ILE A 454 -16.26 -2.06 4.73
CA ILE A 454 -16.23 -3.49 4.96
C ILE A 454 -14.87 -3.75 5.62
N ASN A 455 -14.86 -4.12 6.89
CA ASN A 455 -13.63 -4.27 7.65
C ASN A 455 -13.23 -5.74 7.78
N LEU A 456 -12.15 -6.12 7.11
CA LEU A 456 -11.40 -7.32 7.41
C LEU A 456 -10.21 -6.92 8.28
N CYS A 457 -10.05 -7.56 9.44
CA CYS A 457 -8.91 -7.35 10.32
C CYS A 457 -8.22 -8.69 10.55
N LEU A 458 -6.92 -8.75 10.28
CA LEU A 458 -6.09 -9.85 10.71
C LEU A 458 -5.96 -9.80 12.25
N ARG A 459 -5.77 -10.96 12.84
CA ARG A 459 -5.63 -11.12 14.28
C ARG A 459 -4.23 -11.61 14.62
N PRO A 460 -3.66 -11.20 15.76
CA PRO A 460 -2.43 -11.82 16.21
C PRO A 460 -2.70 -13.27 16.66
N PRO A 461 -1.69 -14.15 16.59
CA PRO A 461 -1.80 -15.52 17.07
C PRO A 461 -2.26 -15.59 18.54
N GLY A 462 -3.15 -16.53 18.84
CA GLY A 462 -3.73 -16.73 20.19
C GLY A 462 -4.94 -15.86 20.51
N PHE A 463 -5.36 -14.95 19.65
CA PHE A 463 -6.49 -14.04 19.90
C PHE A 463 -7.82 -14.76 20.15
N ALA A 464 -8.09 -15.88 19.49
CA ALA A 464 -9.33 -16.65 19.69
C ALA A 464 -9.31 -17.44 21.00
N ALA A 465 -8.15 -17.88 21.46
CA ALA A 465 -8.00 -18.58 22.73
C ALA A 465 -8.26 -17.67 23.93
N ASP A 466 -7.88 -16.37 23.84
CA ASP A 466 -8.08 -15.41 24.92
C ASP A 466 -9.53 -14.92 25.06
N LYS A 467 -10.42 -15.25 24.09
CA LYS A 467 -11.87 -14.95 24.21
C LYS A 467 -12.62 -15.85 25.19
N GLY A 468 -11.95 -16.82 25.76
CA GLY A 468 -12.49 -17.77 26.75
C GLY A 468 -12.34 -17.32 28.22
N ILE A 469 -11.89 -16.06 28.46
CA ILE A 469 -11.75 -15.47 29.80
C ILE A 469 -12.78 -14.36 29.99
#